data_b28a51fee252593f00790e61493c2a92
#
_entry.id   b28a51fee252593f00790e61493c2a92
#
_cell.length_a   1.000
_cell.length_b   1.000
_cell.length_c   1.000
_cell.angle_alpha   90.00
_cell.angle_beta   90.00
_cell.angle_gamma   90.00
#
_symmetry.space_group_name_H-M   'P 1'
#
loop_
_entity.id
_entity.type
_entity.pdbx_description
1 polymer ?
#
loop_
_entity_poly.entity_id
_entity_poly.type
_entity_poly.pdbx_seq_one_letter_code
_entity_poly.pdbx_strand_id
1 'polypeptide(L)'
;VGYGSIVYLSAIANIDTEMYEAAEVDGANSWQKVFKITIPSLMPTMVIMFLLACGQIFRGDFGMFYQLIGNNGVLLEVGDILDLYIYRAMAGNANLGYGAAAGLYQSVLCFVTILLANYIVKKVQPDYTLF
;
A
#
# COMPACT_ATOMS: atom_id res chain seq x y z
N VAL A 1 4.32 2.07 10.13
CA VAL A 1 4.28 0.73 10.78
C VAL A 1 2.98 0.55 11.57
N GLY A 2 2.54 1.53 12.37
CA GLY A 2 1.38 1.38 13.27
C GLY A 2 0.05 1.05 12.56
N TYR A 3 -0.29 1.73 11.47
CA TYR A 3 -1.55 1.49 10.75
C TYR A 3 -1.64 0.04 10.23
N GLY A 4 -0.59 -0.45 9.59
CA GLY A 4 -0.58 -1.82 9.08
C GLY A 4 -0.73 -2.87 10.20
N SER A 5 -0.08 -2.65 11.34
CA SER A 5 -0.19 -3.56 12.49
C SER A 5 -1.62 -3.64 13.02
N ILE A 6 -2.33 -2.51 13.10
CA ILE A 6 -3.74 -2.48 13.57
C ILE A 6 -4.64 -3.25 12.60
N VAL A 7 -4.45 -3.08 11.28
CA VAL A 7 -5.26 -3.80 10.29
C VAL A 7 -5.06 -5.31 10.40
N TYR A 8 -3.80 -5.78 10.51
CA TYR A 8 -3.54 -7.21 10.67
C TYR A 8 -4.04 -7.76 12.02
N LEU A 9 -3.88 -7.00 13.12
CA LEU A 9 -4.42 -7.41 14.42
C LEU A 9 -5.94 -7.54 14.39
N SER A 10 -6.64 -6.60 13.75
CA SER A 10 -8.09 -6.67 13.57
C SER A 10 -8.50 -7.88 12.72
N ALA A 11 -7.74 -8.17 11.66
CA ALA A 11 -8.02 -9.33 10.83
C ALA A 11 -7.81 -10.65 11.59
N ILE A 12 -6.78 -10.75 12.44
CA ILE A 12 -6.54 -11.91 13.30
C ILE A 12 -7.66 -12.06 14.34
N ALA A 13 -8.07 -10.96 14.97
CA ALA A 13 -9.12 -10.96 15.97
C ALA A 13 -10.50 -11.37 15.42
N ASN A 14 -10.71 -11.23 14.11
CA ASN A 14 -11.93 -11.65 13.43
C ASN A 14 -11.93 -13.12 12.98
N ILE A 15 -10.82 -13.84 13.14
CA ILE A 15 -10.79 -15.28 12.85
C ILE A 15 -11.61 -16.01 13.93
N ASP A 16 -12.49 -16.90 13.48
CA ASP A 16 -13.34 -17.66 14.36
C ASP A 16 -12.50 -18.54 15.31
N THR A 17 -12.72 -18.39 16.59
CA THR A 17 -12.05 -19.17 17.64
C THR A 17 -12.38 -20.64 17.57
N GLU A 18 -13.58 -21.02 17.10
CA GLU A 18 -13.99 -22.40 16.91
C GLU A 18 -13.05 -23.17 16.00
N MET A 19 -12.46 -22.51 14.98
CA MET A 19 -11.47 -23.14 14.10
C MET A 19 -10.19 -23.53 14.85
N TYR A 20 -9.77 -22.72 15.82
CA TYR A 20 -8.59 -23.00 16.63
C TYR A 20 -8.87 -24.09 17.67
N GLU A 21 -10.07 -24.11 18.25
CA GLU A 21 -10.50 -25.12 19.20
C GLU A 21 -10.65 -26.50 18.52
N ALA A 22 -11.24 -26.56 17.33
CA ALA A 22 -11.32 -27.78 16.53
C ALA A 22 -9.94 -28.32 16.19
N ALA A 23 -9.00 -27.45 15.76
CA ALA A 23 -7.63 -27.85 15.47
C ALA A 23 -6.88 -28.35 16.71
N GLU A 24 -7.23 -27.85 17.89
CA GLU A 24 -6.64 -28.29 19.15
C GLU A 24 -7.12 -29.70 19.54
N VAL A 25 -8.40 -29.98 19.34
CA VAL A 25 -8.96 -31.32 19.51
C VAL A 25 -8.32 -32.34 18.56
N ASP A 26 -8.02 -31.90 17.32
CA ASP A 26 -7.30 -32.71 16.31
C ASP A 26 -5.81 -32.88 16.62
N GLY A 27 -5.30 -32.31 17.71
CA GLY A 27 -3.91 -32.40 18.13
C GLY A 27 -2.93 -31.55 17.32
N ALA A 28 -3.41 -30.49 16.66
CA ALA A 28 -2.57 -29.59 15.89
C ALA A 28 -1.61 -28.77 16.78
N ASN A 29 -0.33 -28.75 16.40
CA ASN A 29 0.67 -27.92 17.05
C ASN A 29 0.44 -26.43 16.72
N SER A 30 0.91 -25.50 17.57
CA SER A 30 0.80 -24.05 17.38
C SER A 30 1.28 -23.60 15.99
N TRP A 31 2.36 -24.14 15.47
CA TRP A 31 2.84 -23.85 14.12
C TRP A 31 1.87 -24.31 13.03
N GLN A 32 1.23 -25.44 13.20
CA GLN A 32 0.22 -25.93 12.26
C GLN A 32 -1.03 -25.03 12.25
N LYS A 33 -1.46 -24.55 13.41
CA LYS A 33 -2.55 -23.57 13.51
C LYS A 33 -2.22 -22.29 12.75
N VAL A 34 -1.00 -21.76 12.92
CA VAL A 34 -0.56 -20.54 12.20
C VAL A 34 -0.57 -20.75 10.69
N PHE A 35 0.05 -21.82 10.19
CA PHE A 35 0.20 -22.01 8.74
C PHE A 35 -1.07 -22.50 8.05
N LYS A 36 -1.94 -23.25 8.74
CA LYS A 36 -3.15 -23.83 8.14
C LYS A 36 -4.44 -23.05 8.39
N ILE A 37 -4.47 -22.20 9.42
CA ILE A 37 -5.66 -21.41 9.79
C ILE A 37 -5.35 -19.92 9.66
N THR A 38 -4.37 -19.41 10.41
CA THR A 38 -4.13 -17.96 10.49
C THR A 38 -3.69 -17.39 9.15
N ILE A 39 -2.66 -17.93 8.52
CA ILE A 39 -2.11 -17.39 7.27
C ILE A 39 -3.15 -17.41 6.13
N PRO A 40 -3.86 -18.54 5.86
CA PRO A 40 -4.89 -18.53 4.83
C PRO A 40 -6.03 -17.56 5.10
N SER A 41 -6.44 -17.41 6.35
CA SER A 41 -7.50 -16.46 6.75
C SER A 41 -7.06 -14.98 6.59
N LEU A 42 -5.75 -14.70 6.66
CA LEU A 42 -5.19 -13.37 6.45
C LEU A 42 -4.91 -13.04 4.97
N MET A 43 -4.95 -14.04 4.08
CA MET A 43 -4.65 -13.83 2.65
C MET A 43 -5.45 -12.69 2.02
N PRO A 44 -6.78 -12.57 2.22
CA PRO A 44 -7.54 -11.45 1.67
C PRO A 44 -7.00 -10.11 2.13
N THR A 45 -6.72 -9.97 3.42
CA THR A 45 -6.18 -8.74 4.01
C THR A 45 -4.79 -8.41 3.47
N MET A 46 -3.92 -9.42 3.31
CA MET A 46 -2.59 -9.23 2.72
C MET A 46 -2.66 -8.76 1.28
N VAL A 47 -3.57 -9.34 0.48
CA VAL A 47 -3.76 -8.93 -0.91
C VAL A 47 -4.26 -7.49 -1.00
N ILE A 48 -5.25 -7.10 -0.20
CA ILE A 48 -5.77 -5.74 -0.16
C ILE A 48 -4.66 -4.75 0.24
N MET A 49 -3.90 -5.05 1.29
CA MET A 49 -2.78 -4.20 1.73
C MET A 49 -1.68 -4.09 0.68
N PHE A 50 -1.39 -5.17 -0.04
CA PHE A 50 -0.46 -5.16 -1.15
C PHE A 50 -0.93 -4.28 -2.31
N LEU A 51 -2.20 -4.39 -2.71
CA LEU A 51 -2.79 -3.57 -3.77
C LEU A 51 -2.80 -2.08 -3.39
N LEU A 52 -3.11 -1.75 -2.12
CA LEU A 52 -3.01 -0.39 -1.61
C LEU A 52 -1.58 0.15 -1.66
N ALA A 53 -0.59 -0.67 -1.29
CA ALA A 53 0.82 -0.30 -1.38
C ALA A 53 1.26 -0.06 -2.84
N CYS A 54 0.82 -0.90 -3.79
CA CYS A 54 1.04 -0.69 -5.22
C CYS A 54 0.45 0.63 -5.72
N GLY A 55 -0.72 1.03 -5.19
CA GLY A 55 -1.34 2.30 -5.53
C GLY A 55 -0.56 3.53 -5.06
N GLN A 56 0.29 3.37 -4.07
CA GLN A 56 1.10 4.44 -3.50
C GLN A 56 2.54 4.46 -4.01
N ILE A 57 2.94 3.54 -4.89
CA ILE A 57 4.34 3.36 -5.31
C ILE A 57 4.93 4.62 -5.98
N PHE A 58 4.10 5.40 -6.69
CA PHE A 58 4.51 6.65 -7.34
C PHE A 58 4.24 7.90 -6.49
N ARG A 59 3.73 7.73 -5.27
CA ARG A 59 3.53 8.82 -4.31
C ARG A 59 4.63 8.78 -3.28
N GLY A 60 5.33 9.91 -3.14
CA GLY A 60 6.31 10.11 -2.06
C GLY A 60 5.64 10.58 -0.77
N ASP A 61 6.38 10.53 0.33
CA ASP A 61 5.98 11.21 1.55
C ASP A 61 6.29 12.71 1.42
N PHE A 62 5.34 13.43 0.79
CA PHE A 62 5.46 14.87 0.57
C PHE A 62 5.80 15.62 1.87
N GLY A 63 5.13 15.28 2.99
CA GLY A 63 5.33 15.96 4.27
C GLY A 63 6.75 15.85 4.77
N MET A 64 7.30 14.64 4.75
CA MET A 64 8.68 14.38 5.17
C MET A 64 9.68 15.09 4.25
N PHE A 65 9.58 14.91 2.95
CA PHE A 65 10.51 15.53 1.99
C PHE A 65 10.43 17.04 1.98
N TYR A 66 9.23 17.61 2.11
CA TYR A 66 9.05 19.06 2.22
C TYR A 66 9.72 19.65 3.47
N GLN A 67 9.63 18.97 4.62
CA GLN A 67 10.25 19.43 5.86
C GLN A 67 11.77 19.26 5.85
N LEU A 68 12.28 18.18 5.26
CA LEU A 68 13.73 17.90 5.21
C LEU A 68 14.46 18.77 4.18
N ILE A 69 13.90 18.90 3.01
CA ILE A 69 14.56 19.58 1.88
C ILE A 69 14.24 21.07 1.89
N GLY A 70 12.99 21.46 2.17
CA GLY A 70 12.55 22.85 2.15
C GLY A 70 12.95 23.57 0.85
N ASN A 71 13.63 24.69 0.97
CA ASN A 71 14.18 25.47 -0.15
C ASN A 71 15.70 25.32 -0.32
N ASN A 72 16.30 24.26 0.21
CA ASN A 72 17.72 24.04 0.09
C ASN A 72 18.08 23.52 -1.31
N GLY A 73 18.63 24.37 -2.18
CA GLY A 73 18.95 24.05 -3.57
C GLY A 73 19.87 22.85 -3.76
N VAL A 74 20.79 22.63 -2.83
CA VAL A 74 21.72 21.49 -2.90
C VAL A 74 21.03 20.15 -2.67
N LEU A 75 20.06 20.13 -1.75
CA LEU A 75 19.29 18.93 -1.44
C LEU A 75 18.22 18.63 -2.50
N LEU A 76 17.77 19.67 -3.24
CA LEU A 76 16.79 19.51 -4.31
C LEU A 76 17.30 18.65 -5.47
N GLU A 77 18.60 18.72 -5.80
CA GLU A 77 19.18 17.93 -6.89
C GLU A 77 19.14 16.42 -6.63
N VAL A 78 19.13 16.01 -5.36
CA VAL A 78 19.25 14.61 -4.96
C VAL A 78 17.94 14.05 -4.39
N GLY A 79 17.13 14.89 -3.76
CA GLY A 79 15.95 14.49 -3.00
C GLY A 79 14.62 14.95 -3.61
N ASP A 80 14.60 15.47 -4.84
CA ASP A 80 13.35 15.94 -5.45
C ASP A 80 12.45 14.79 -5.83
N ILE A 81 11.28 14.73 -5.18
CA ILE A 81 10.22 13.79 -5.51
C ILE A 81 9.15 14.49 -6.37
N LEU A 82 8.43 13.70 -7.17
CA LEU A 82 7.41 14.23 -8.07
C LEU A 82 6.36 15.09 -7.34
N ASP A 83 5.93 14.69 -6.15
CA ASP A 83 4.97 15.43 -5.33
C ASP A 83 5.52 16.81 -4.90
N LEU A 84 6.81 16.90 -4.57
CA LEU A 84 7.48 18.14 -4.21
C LEU A 84 7.65 19.05 -5.44
N TYR A 85 7.99 18.48 -6.57
CA TYR A 85 8.05 19.18 -7.85
C TYR A 85 6.70 19.79 -8.23
N ILE A 86 5.62 18.99 -8.14
CA ILE A 86 4.25 19.46 -8.42
C ILE A 86 3.89 20.63 -7.49
N TYR A 87 4.16 20.49 -6.20
CA TYR A 87 3.90 21.57 -5.24
C TYR A 87 4.64 22.86 -5.59
N ARG A 88 5.94 22.79 -5.92
CA ARG A 88 6.73 23.96 -6.30
C ARG A 88 6.24 24.60 -7.61
N ALA A 89 5.88 23.77 -8.59
CA ALA A 89 5.32 24.25 -9.84
C ALA A 89 3.99 24.99 -9.64
N MET A 90 3.20 24.60 -8.63
CA MET A 90 1.94 25.26 -8.30
C MET A 90 2.12 26.46 -7.36
N ALA A 91 3.06 26.39 -6.40
CA ALA A 91 3.28 27.44 -5.41
C ALA A 91 4.16 28.60 -5.94
N GLY A 92 5.01 28.35 -6.92
CA GLY A 92 5.78 29.39 -7.64
C GLY A 92 4.94 30.03 -8.73
N ASN A 93 5.37 31.22 -9.21
CA ASN A 93 4.73 31.93 -10.32
C ASN A 93 4.78 31.20 -11.67
N ALA A 94 5.12 29.92 -11.69
CA ALA A 94 5.22 29.09 -12.86
C ALA A 94 3.91 28.30 -13.05
N ASN A 95 3.45 28.29 -14.23
CA ASN A 95 2.41 27.51 -14.89
C ASN A 95 1.72 26.40 -14.06
N LEU A 96 0.60 26.75 -13.44
CA LEU A 96 -0.36 25.79 -12.85
C LEU A 96 -0.64 24.58 -13.78
N GLY A 97 -0.54 24.80 -15.10
CA GLY A 97 -0.72 23.76 -16.10
C GLY A 97 0.31 22.62 -16.00
N TYR A 98 1.58 22.92 -15.73
CA TYR A 98 2.59 21.87 -15.59
C TYR A 98 2.39 21.05 -14.32
N GLY A 99 2.02 21.69 -13.20
CA GLY A 99 1.70 20.99 -11.96
C GLY A 99 0.49 20.06 -12.12
N ALA A 100 -0.57 20.58 -12.75
CA ALA A 100 -1.77 19.78 -13.04
C ALA A 100 -1.48 18.60 -14.00
N ALA A 101 -0.69 18.82 -15.04
CA ALA A 101 -0.30 17.77 -15.98
C ALA A 101 0.54 16.67 -15.29
N ALA A 102 1.51 17.04 -14.45
CA ALA A 102 2.34 16.10 -13.71
C ALA A 102 1.50 15.28 -12.71
N GLY A 103 0.56 15.92 -11.98
CA GLY A 103 -0.36 15.23 -11.07
C GLY A 103 -1.31 14.27 -11.79
N LEU A 104 -1.79 14.65 -12.97
CA LEU A 104 -2.61 13.77 -13.82
C LEU A 104 -1.79 12.57 -14.30
N TYR A 105 -0.59 12.80 -14.79
CA TYR A 105 0.34 11.74 -15.21
C TYR A 105 0.62 10.74 -14.07
N GLN A 106 0.92 11.23 -12.89
CA GLN A 106 1.13 10.42 -11.69
C GLN A 106 -0.11 9.57 -11.36
N SER A 107 -1.30 10.17 -11.42
CA SER A 107 -2.56 9.47 -11.15
C SER A 107 -2.83 8.35 -12.16
N VAL A 108 -2.55 8.59 -13.44
CA VAL A 108 -2.67 7.58 -14.50
C VAL A 108 -1.69 6.43 -14.28
N LEU A 109 -0.44 6.73 -13.93
CA LEU A 109 0.55 5.69 -13.59
C LEU A 109 0.12 4.84 -12.40
N CYS A 110 -0.35 5.46 -11.31
CA CYS A 110 -0.89 4.74 -10.15
C CYS A 110 -2.05 3.83 -10.55
N PHE A 111 -2.99 4.34 -11.35
CA PHE A 111 -4.15 3.60 -11.82
C PHE A 111 -3.74 2.37 -12.66
N VAL A 112 -2.86 2.56 -13.64
CA VAL A 112 -2.34 1.45 -14.46
C VAL A 112 -1.63 0.41 -13.60
N THR A 113 -0.83 0.85 -12.62
CA THR A 113 -0.13 -0.06 -11.72
C THR A 113 -1.08 -0.88 -10.87
N ILE A 114 -2.15 -0.27 -10.34
CA ILE A 114 -3.19 -0.99 -9.59
C ILE A 114 -3.89 -2.02 -10.48
N LEU A 115 -4.24 -1.66 -11.71
CA LEU A 115 -4.88 -2.59 -12.65
C LEU A 115 -3.97 -3.79 -12.97
N LEU A 116 -2.67 -3.54 -13.22
CA LEU A 116 -1.70 -4.59 -13.46
C LEU A 116 -1.52 -5.49 -12.23
N ALA A 117 -1.38 -4.91 -11.05
CA ALA A 117 -1.28 -5.65 -9.81
C ALA A 117 -2.52 -6.50 -9.55
N ASN A 118 -3.72 -5.93 -9.74
CA ASN A 118 -4.98 -6.67 -9.61
C ASN A 118 -5.10 -7.80 -10.64
N TYR A 119 -4.67 -7.57 -11.88
CA TYR A 119 -4.63 -8.62 -12.89
C TYR A 119 -3.70 -9.77 -12.52
N ILE A 120 -2.52 -9.48 -11.96
CA ILE A 120 -1.58 -10.51 -11.47
C ILE A 120 -2.21 -11.29 -10.32
N VAL A 121 -2.82 -10.61 -9.35
CA VAL A 121 -3.53 -11.25 -8.23
C VAL A 121 -4.65 -12.15 -8.74
N LYS A 122 -5.44 -11.68 -9.71
CA LYS A 122 -6.52 -12.46 -10.33
C LYS A 122 -6.04 -13.76 -10.97
N LYS A 123 -4.83 -13.76 -11.54
CA LYS A 123 -4.23 -14.95 -12.13
C LYS A 123 -3.72 -15.96 -11.09
N VAL A 124 -3.31 -15.47 -9.92
CA VAL A 124 -2.73 -16.30 -8.85
C VAL A 124 -3.81 -16.78 -7.89
N GLN A 125 -4.73 -15.90 -7.50
CA GLN A 125 -5.82 -16.18 -6.55
C GLN A 125 -7.08 -15.38 -6.94
N PRO A 126 -7.96 -15.96 -7.76
CA PRO A 126 -9.13 -15.27 -8.30
C PRO A 126 -10.13 -14.83 -7.23
N ASP A 127 -10.17 -15.49 -6.08
CA ASP A 127 -11.13 -15.25 -5.00
C ASP A 127 -10.85 -13.96 -4.20
N TYR A 128 -9.67 -13.34 -4.38
CA TYR A 128 -9.21 -12.18 -3.58
C TYR A 128 -9.00 -10.92 -4.41
N THR A 129 -9.61 -10.80 -5.58
CA THR A 129 -9.50 -9.62 -6.42
C THR A 129 -10.41 -8.49 -5.95
N LEU A 130 -9.99 -7.23 -6.19
CA LEU A 130 -10.83 -6.06 -5.93
C LEU A 130 -11.90 -5.87 -7.03
N PHE A 131 -11.59 -6.27 -8.26
CA PHE A 131 -12.46 -6.13 -9.45
C PHE A 131 -12.44 -7.38 -10.30
#